data_a82fee38c639f1dbb5f3699b983887d1
#
_entry.id   a82fee38c639f1dbb5f3699b983887d1
#
_cell.length_a   1.000
_cell.length_b   1.000
_cell.length_c   1.000
_cell.angle_alpha   90.00
_cell.angle_beta   90.00
_cell.angle_gamma   90.00
#
_symmetry.space_group_name_H-M   'P 1'
#
loop_
_entity.id
_entity.type
_entity.pdbx_description
1 polymer ?
#
loop_
_entity_poly.entity_id
_entity_poly.type
_entity_poly.pdbx_seq_one_letter_code
_entity_poly.pdbx_strand_id
1 'polypeptide(L)'
;MSLIKQLWIATILLVVIVFSGSIVTSIASSRDYLVEQLKEKNIDNATSLALTMSQMDKDLVNIELLVSAQFDAGHYQLIRLSDPNGNIILERKKDSQEINAPAWFIKLVAMEAQPGYAQVQDGWTQFGRVRVESDARFAYEDLWRGSQIMLLVSLIIGFLSALLGSLLLKRILRPLGDVVRQAEAIGQRRFITIKEPQTSEFKAVVKAMNRLTKRIRKMLEEESTRLEKLRLEANYDRTSKLMNRQYFFSRVDAVVSQEEDFSDGVLVIAHLKDLSAIDKTLGHEETDALLRRLGEAMESFSS
;
A
#
# COMPACT_ATOMS: atom_id res chain seq x y z
N MET A 1 -3.87 16.19 1.42
CA MET A 1 -3.97 14.72 1.26
C MET A 1 -2.90 14.06 2.11
N SER A 2 -3.18 12.91 2.76
CA SER A 2 -2.12 12.23 3.51
C SER A 2 -1.11 11.60 2.54
N LEU A 3 0.17 11.57 2.92
CA LEU A 3 1.28 10.97 2.17
C LEU A 3 0.97 9.52 1.74
N ILE A 4 0.25 8.80 2.58
CA ILE A 4 -0.22 7.43 2.34
C ILE A 4 -1.18 7.36 1.14
N LYS A 5 -2.13 8.30 1.04
CA LYS A 5 -3.06 8.35 -0.09
C LYS A 5 -2.34 8.68 -1.40
N GLN A 6 -1.36 9.58 -1.37
CA GLN A 6 -0.54 9.91 -2.54
C GLN A 6 0.28 8.70 -3.02
N LEU A 7 0.92 7.98 -2.09
CA LEU A 7 1.67 6.76 -2.40
C LEU A 7 0.75 5.69 -3.04
N TRP A 8 -0.44 5.49 -2.49
CA TRP A 8 -1.42 4.55 -3.03
C TRP A 8 -1.85 4.92 -4.45
N ILE A 9 -2.19 6.20 -4.68
CA ILE A 9 -2.58 6.68 -6.01
C ILE A 9 -1.44 6.47 -7.01
N ALA A 10 -0.20 6.82 -6.65
CA ALA A 10 0.96 6.62 -7.50
C ALA A 10 1.20 5.13 -7.83
N THR A 11 1.09 4.25 -6.83
CA THR A 11 1.26 2.81 -7.01
C THR A 11 0.17 2.21 -7.91
N ILE A 12 -1.10 2.57 -7.67
CA ILE A 12 -2.22 2.10 -8.50
C ILE A 12 -2.05 2.59 -9.94
N LEU A 13 -1.70 3.86 -10.14
CA LEU A 13 -1.49 4.44 -11.46
C LEU A 13 -0.35 3.74 -12.20
N LEU A 14 0.76 3.47 -11.53
CA LEU A 14 1.89 2.73 -12.10
C LEU A 14 1.48 1.30 -12.50
N VAL A 15 0.76 0.59 -11.63
CA VAL A 15 0.25 -0.75 -11.92
C VAL A 15 -0.67 -0.73 -13.14
N VAL A 16 -1.61 0.21 -13.21
CA VAL A 16 -2.54 0.36 -14.35
C VAL A 16 -1.76 0.63 -15.64
N ILE A 17 -0.77 1.51 -15.63
CA ILE A 17 0.05 1.82 -16.82
C ILE A 17 0.80 0.57 -17.29
N VAL A 18 1.46 -0.15 -16.38
CA VAL A 18 2.25 -1.35 -16.72
C VAL A 18 1.37 -2.45 -17.29
N PHE A 19 0.23 -2.75 -16.64
CA PHE A 19 -0.68 -3.79 -17.14
C PHE A 19 -1.34 -3.39 -18.46
N SER A 20 -1.77 -2.13 -18.61
CA SER A 20 -2.34 -1.65 -19.88
C SER A 20 -1.33 -1.73 -21.01
N GLY A 21 -0.09 -1.30 -20.79
CA GLY A 21 1.00 -1.43 -21.76
C GLY A 21 1.29 -2.88 -22.14
N SER A 22 1.31 -3.78 -21.15
CA SER A 22 1.52 -5.22 -21.37
C SER A 22 0.41 -5.85 -22.19
N ILE A 23 -0.86 -5.53 -21.90
CA ILE A 23 -2.02 -6.02 -22.67
C ILE A 23 -1.97 -5.53 -24.12
N VAL A 24 -1.73 -4.23 -24.33
CA VAL A 24 -1.64 -3.65 -25.68
C VAL A 24 -0.51 -4.30 -26.48
N THR A 25 0.68 -4.42 -25.89
CA THR A 25 1.83 -5.06 -26.56
C THR A 25 1.55 -6.52 -26.88
N SER A 26 0.95 -7.27 -25.95
CA SER A 26 0.61 -8.67 -26.16
C SER A 26 -0.43 -8.86 -27.26
N ILE A 27 -1.49 -8.05 -27.29
CA ILE A 27 -2.50 -8.10 -28.36
C ILE A 27 -1.86 -7.77 -29.71
N ALA A 28 -1.01 -6.74 -29.78
CA ALA A 28 -0.33 -6.36 -31.02
C ALA A 28 0.60 -7.48 -31.52
N SER A 29 1.43 -8.04 -30.65
CA SER A 29 2.33 -9.16 -31.01
C SER A 29 1.56 -10.42 -31.43
N SER A 30 0.47 -10.76 -30.73
CA SER A 30 -0.35 -11.92 -31.09
C SER A 30 -1.08 -11.70 -32.41
N ARG A 31 -1.57 -10.48 -32.67
CA ARG A 31 -2.15 -10.12 -33.94
C ARG A 31 -1.17 -10.32 -35.10
N ASP A 32 0.02 -9.75 -34.98
CA ASP A 32 1.02 -9.82 -36.03
C ASP A 32 1.46 -11.27 -36.30
N TYR A 33 1.60 -12.07 -35.22
CA TYR A 33 1.86 -13.50 -35.34
C TYR A 33 0.74 -14.26 -36.07
N LEU A 34 -0.53 -14.01 -35.74
CA LEU A 34 -1.68 -14.66 -36.37
C LEU A 34 -1.82 -14.25 -37.83
N VAL A 35 -1.58 -12.99 -38.20
CA VAL A 35 -1.60 -12.50 -39.58
C VAL A 35 -0.54 -13.21 -40.43
N GLU A 36 0.70 -13.32 -39.91
CA GLU A 36 1.77 -14.02 -40.63
C GLU A 36 1.48 -15.53 -40.74
N GLN A 37 0.97 -16.16 -39.70
CA GLN A 37 0.58 -17.57 -39.71
C GLN A 37 -0.54 -17.85 -40.72
N LEU A 38 -1.56 -16.95 -40.81
CA LEU A 38 -2.62 -17.09 -41.80
C LEU A 38 -2.08 -16.94 -43.23
N LYS A 39 -1.17 -16.00 -43.47
CA LYS A 39 -0.49 -15.81 -44.75
C LYS A 39 0.31 -17.02 -45.19
N GLU A 40 1.19 -17.56 -44.31
CA GLU A 40 1.92 -18.79 -44.60
C GLU A 40 1.00 -19.96 -44.89
N LYS A 41 -0.03 -20.15 -44.06
CA LYS A 41 -1.03 -21.20 -44.29
C LYS A 41 -1.76 -21.04 -45.63
N ASN A 42 -2.08 -19.84 -46.02
CA ASN A 42 -2.73 -19.56 -47.31
C ASN A 42 -1.79 -19.93 -48.46
N ILE A 43 -0.51 -19.61 -48.39
CA ILE A 43 0.47 -19.93 -49.42
C ILE A 43 0.68 -21.48 -49.51
N ASP A 44 0.84 -22.12 -48.37
CA ASP A 44 1.05 -23.58 -48.31
C ASP A 44 -0.17 -24.33 -48.84
N ASN A 45 -1.37 -23.92 -48.48
CA ASN A 45 -2.61 -24.52 -48.97
C ASN A 45 -2.81 -24.28 -50.48
N ALA A 46 -2.52 -23.05 -50.95
CA ALA A 46 -2.57 -22.76 -52.37
C ALA A 46 -1.57 -23.62 -53.17
N THR A 47 -0.35 -23.74 -52.65
CA THR A 47 0.73 -24.55 -53.27
C THR A 47 0.37 -26.03 -53.31
N SER A 48 -0.10 -26.56 -52.18
CA SER A 48 -0.52 -27.98 -52.10
C SER A 48 -1.70 -28.26 -53.05
N LEU A 49 -2.70 -27.40 -53.07
CA LEU A 49 -3.85 -27.55 -53.91
C LEU A 49 -3.49 -27.43 -55.40
N ALA A 50 -2.65 -26.44 -55.77
CA ALA A 50 -2.13 -26.29 -57.12
C ALA A 50 -1.30 -27.49 -57.60
N LEU A 51 -0.45 -28.04 -56.71
CA LEU A 51 0.34 -29.25 -57.02
C LEU A 51 -0.57 -30.45 -57.29
N THR A 52 -1.56 -30.67 -56.41
CA THR A 52 -2.55 -31.75 -56.62
C THR A 52 -3.31 -31.57 -57.93
N MET A 53 -3.80 -30.39 -58.22
CA MET A 53 -4.49 -30.06 -59.48
C MET A 53 -3.57 -30.27 -60.70
N SER A 54 -2.28 -29.98 -60.60
CA SER A 54 -1.32 -30.13 -61.70
C SER A 54 -1.06 -31.60 -62.01
N GLN A 55 -1.21 -32.50 -61.04
CA GLN A 55 -1.02 -33.93 -61.21
C GLN A 55 -2.25 -34.71 -61.72
N MET A 56 -3.44 -34.10 -61.67
CA MET A 56 -4.69 -34.69 -62.10
C MET A 56 -4.98 -34.37 -63.58
N ASP A 57 -5.88 -35.13 -64.14
CA ASP A 57 -6.52 -34.76 -65.42
C ASP A 57 -7.27 -33.45 -65.26
N LYS A 58 -7.19 -32.58 -66.27
CA LYS A 58 -7.79 -31.23 -66.25
C LYS A 58 -9.32 -31.25 -66.55
N ASP A 59 -9.96 -32.34 -66.10
CA ASP A 59 -11.41 -32.40 -66.09
C ASP A 59 -12.01 -31.50 -65.03
N LEU A 60 -12.83 -30.56 -65.42
CA LEU A 60 -13.47 -29.59 -64.54
C LEU A 60 -14.30 -30.23 -63.43
N VAL A 61 -14.90 -31.41 -63.67
CA VAL A 61 -15.68 -32.11 -62.66
C VAL A 61 -14.77 -32.64 -61.54
N ASN A 62 -13.59 -33.21 -61.89
CA ASN A 62 -12.63 -33.66 -60.90
C ASN A 62 -12.00 -32.53 -60.10
N ILE A 63 -11.71 -31.42 -60.76
CA ILE A 63 -11.20 -30.20 -60.09
C ILE A 63 -12.25 -29.61 -59.13
N GLU A 64 -13.52 -29.56 -59.56
CA GLU A 64 -14.61 -29.07 -58.69
C GLU A 64 -14.81 -29.94 -57.48
N LEU A 65 -14.76 -31.29 -57.67
CA LEU A 65 -14.85 -32.25 -56.55
C LEU A 65 -13.71 -32.08 -55.56
N LEU A 66 -12.47 -31.91 -56.04
CA LEU A 66 -11.29 -31.69 -55.22
C LEU A 66 -11.42 -30.38 -54.42
N VAL A 67 -11.78 -29.30 -55.09
CA VAL A 67 -11.94 -27.98 -54.45
C VAL A 67 -13.06 -28.01 -53.40
N SER A 68 -14.18 -28.67 -53.73
CA SER A 68 -15.30 -28.80 -52.80
C SER A 68 -14.91 -29.62 -51.56
N ALA A 69 -14.28 -30.79 -51.75
CA ALA A 69 -13.81 -31.64 -50.66
C ALA A 69 -12.80 -30.88 -49.77
N GLN A 70 -11.85 -30.18 -50.37
CA GLN A 70 -10.87 -29.38 -49.63
C GLN A 70 -11.50 -28.23 -48.88
N PHE A 71 -12.48 -27.53 -49.54
CA PHE A 71 -13.20 -26.42 -48.93
C PHE A 71 -14.04 -26.85 -47.72
N ASP A 72 -14.73 -28.00 -47.85
CA ASP A 72 -15.59 -28.54 -46.78
C ASP A 72 -14.76 -29.14 -45.59
N ALA A 73 -13.60 -29.72 -45.89
CA ALA A 73 -12.71 -30.27 -44.88
C ALA A 73 -11.88 -29.21 -44.16
N GLY A 74 -11.68 -28.04 -44.72
CA GLY A 74 -10.82 -26.97 -44.24
C GLY A 74 -11.54 -25.73 -43.74
N HIS A 75 -10.78 -24.82 -43.12
CA HIS A 75 -11.28 -23.53 -42.66
C HIS A 75 -10.96 -22.43 -43.69
N TYR A 76 -11.60 -22.49 -44.82
CA TYR A 76 -11.41 -21.56 -45.92
C TYR A 76 -12.55 -20.53 -45.99
N GLN A 77 -12.18 -19.28 -46.28
CA GLN A 77 -13.12 -18.21 -46.66
C GLN A 77 -13.38 -18.20 -48.16
N LEU A 78 -12.31 -18.44 -48.93
CA LEU A 78 -12.37 -18.42 -50.40
C LEU A 78 -11.34 -19.41 -50.98
N ILE A 79 -11.78 -20.24 -51.94
CA ILE A 79 -10.91 -20.92 -52.90
C ILE A 79 -11.39 -20.53 -54.30
N ARG A 80 -10.50 -19.93 -55.11
CA ARG A 80 -10.79 -19.53 -56.50
C ARG A 80 -9.72 -20.03 -57.42
N LEU A 81 -10.15 -20.66 -58.50
CA LEU A 81 -9.32 -21.02 -59.64
C LEU A 81 -9.63 -20.08 -60.79
N SER A 82 -8.60 -19.44 -61.34
CA SER A 82 -8.71 -18.54 -62.50
C SER A 82 -7.83 -19.03 -63.64
N ASP A 83 -8.25 -18.80 -64.89
CA ASP A 83 -7.44 -19.02 -66.06
C ASP A 83 -6.24 -18.05 -66.16
N PRO A 84 -5.27 -18.24 -67.09
CA PRO A 84 -4.17 -17.32 -67.28
C PRO A 84 -4.58 -15.87 -67.63
N ASN A 85 -5.79 -15.71 -68.18
CA ASN A 85 -6.36 -14.41 -68.57
C ASN A 85 -7.09 -13.70 -67.41
N GLY A 86 -7.24 -14.40 -66.26
CA GLY A 86 -7.86 -13.85 -65.06
C GLY A 86 -9.37 -14.16 -64.95
N ASN A 87 -9.96 -14.92 -65.89
CA ASN A 87 -11.35 -15.32 -65.79
C ASN A 87 -11.51 -16.41 -64.73
N ILE A 88 -12.59 -16.35 -63.98
CA ILE A 88 -12.88 -17.32 -62.93
C ILE A 88 -13.39 -18.60 -63.55
N ILE A 89 -12.68 -19.69 -63.33
CA ILE A 89 -13.08 -21.05 -63.75
C ILE A 89 -13.99 -21.64 -62.65
N LEU A 90 -13.56 -21.55 -61.40
CA LEU A 90 -14.29 -22.08 -60.24
C LEU A 90 -14.08 -21.19 -59.05
N GLU A 91 -15.14 -21.01 -58.28
CA GLU A 91 -15.07 -20.30 -57.00
C GLU A 91 -15.94 -21.00 -55.96
N ARG A 92 -15.34 -21.18 -54.77
CA ARG A 92 -16.06 -21.56 -53.56
C ARG A 92 -15.80 -20.51 -52.51
N LYS A 93 -16.87 -19.91 -52.00
CA LYS A 93 -16.85 -18.85 -50.99
C LYS A 93 -17.80 -19.18 -49.86
N LYS A 94 -17.36 -18.97 -48.63
CA LYS A 94 -18.20 -19.14 -47.47
C LYS A 94 -18.98 -17.85 -47.19
N ASP A 95 -20.25 -17.98 -46.86
CA ASP A 95 -21.05 -16.85 -46.40
C ASP A 95 -20.52 -16.30 -45.07
N SER A 96 -20.64 -14.98 -44.92
CA SER A 96 -20.19 -14.29 -43.70
C SER A 96 -20.99 -14.79 -42.49
N GLN A 97 -20.39 -15.59 -41.65
CA GLN A 97 -20.97 -15.98 -40.37
C GLN A 97 -20.54 -14.99 -39.28
N GLU A 98 -21.34 -14.89 -38.22
CA GLU A 98 -21.02 -14.04 -37.09
C GLU A 98 -19.73 -14.46 -36.41
N ILE A 99 -18.89 -13.47 -36.06
CA ILE A 99 -17.65 -13.68 -35.32
C ILE A 99 -17.95 -13.52 -33.81
N ASN A 100 -17.54 -14.49 -33.00
CA ASN A 100 -17.78 -14.51 -31.57
C ASN A 100 -16.85 -13.51 -30.80
N ALA A 101 -16.69 -12.32 -31.38
CA ALA A 101 -15.93 -11.23 -30.76
C ALA A 101 -16.68 -9.90 -30.92
N PRO A 102 -16.56 -8.96 -29.98
CA PRO A 102 -17.24 -7.67 -30.07
C PRO A 102 -16.81 -6.87 -31.32
N ALA A 103 -17.74 -6.19 -31.97
CA ALA A 103 -17.47 -5.43 -33.18
C ALA A 103 -16.40 -4.32 -33.01
N TRP A 104 -16.31 -3.73 -31.83
CA TRP A 104 -15.27 -2.74 -31.51
C TRP A 104 -13.85 -3.38 -31.46
N PHE A 105 -13.74 -4.62 -30.95
CA PHE A 105 -12.49 -5.35 -30.91
C PHE A 105 -12.00 -5.74 -32.29
N ILE A 106 -12.91 -6.26 -33.13
CA ILE A 106 -12.64 -6.59 -34.55
C ILE A 106 -12.12 -5.36 -35.31
N LYS A 107 -12.75 -4.19 -35.12
CA LYS A 107 -12.31 -2.93 -35.73
C LYS A 107 -10.95 -2.46 -35.21
N LEU A 108 -10.69 -2.62 -33.90
CA LEU A 108 -9.45 -2.21 -33.29
C LEU A 108 -8.26 -3.05 -33.75
N VAL A 109 -8.46 -4.36 -33.88
CA VAL A 109 -7.37 -5.31 -34.16
C VAL A 109 -7.18 -5.49 -35.69
N ALA A 110 -8.18 -5.24 -36.51
CA ALA A 110 -8.22 -5.37 -37.97
C ALA A 110 -7.15 -6.29 -38.57
N MET A 111 -7.49 -7.57 -38.80
CA MET A 111 -6.57 -8.56 -39.36
C MET A 111 -6.88 -8.73 -40.86
N GLU A 112 -5.97 -8.27 -41.70
CA GLU A 112 -6.05 -8.51 -43.16
C GLU A 112 -5.11 -9.68 -43.51
N ALA A 113 -5.67 -10.88 -43.60
CA ALA A 113 -4.90 -12.03 -44.04
C ALA A 113 -4.65 -11.92 -45.55
N GLN A 114 -3.38 -11.93 -45.94
CA GLN A 114 -3.00 -11.93 -47.34
C GLN A 114 -3.38 -13.27 -47.98
N PRO A 115 -4.04 -13.26 -49.21
CA PRO A 115 -4.34 -14.49 -49.91
C PRO A 115 -3.09 -15.20 -50.39
N GLY A 116 -3.10 -16.52 -50.36
CA GLY A 116 -2.10 -17.36 -50.99
C GLY A 116 -2.40 -17.55 -52.46
N TYR A 117 -1.37 -17.54 -53.29
CA TYR A 117 -1.47 -17.77 -54.73
C TYR A 117 -0.50 -18.86 -55.16
N ALA A 118 -0.96 -19.78 -56.02
CA ALA A 118 -0.10 -20.76 -56.65
C ALA A 118 -0.57 -21.02 -58.08
N GLN A 119 0.38 -21.44 -58.96
CA GLN A 119 0.10 -21.72 -60.36
C GLN A 119 -0.21 -23.19 -60.52
N VAL A 120 -1.30 -23.47 -61.28
CA VAL A 120 -1.65 -24.84 -61.72
C VAL A 120 -1.09 -25.04 -63.08
N GLN A 121 -0.32 -26.12 -63.29
CA GLN A 121 0.31 -26.45 -64.57
C GLN A 121 -0.37 -27.64 -65.24
N ASP A 122 -0.37 -27.60 -66.55
CA ASP A 122 -0.76 -28.74 -67.41
C ASP A 122 0.42 -29.09 -68.33
N GLY A 123 1.27 -30.02 -67.90
CA GLY A 123 2.53 -30.30 -68.52
C GLY A 123 3.45 -29.04 -68.50
N TRP A 124 3.75 -28.49 -69.68
CA TRP A 124 4.60 -27.30 -69.85
C TRP A 124 3.82 -25.98 -69.94
N THR A 125 2.48 -26.03 -69.88
CA THR A 125 1.60 -24.88 -70.03
C THR A 125 0.94 -24.53 -68.70
N GLN A 126 0.70 -23.22 -68.49
CA GLN A 126 -0.05 -22.77 -67.32
C GLN A 126 -1.53 -22.98 -67.53
N PHE A 127 -2.17 -23.82 -66.75
CA PHE A 127 -3.60 -24.07 -66.78
C PHE A 127 -4.37 -22.95 -66.10
N GLY A 128 -3.86 -22.45 -64.94
CA GLY A 128 -4.52 -21.43 -64.19
C GLY A 128 -3.76 -21.01 -62.92
N ARG A 129 -4.44 -20.20 -62.08
CA ARG A 129 -3.92 -19.78 -60.80
C ARG A 129 -4.97 -20.03 -59.71
N VAL A 130 -4.55 -20.68 -58.64
CA VAL A 130 -5.35 -20.88 -57.43
C VAL A 130 -5.10 -19.72 -56.47
N ARG A 131 -6.18 -19.15 -55.94
CA ARG A 131 -6.19 -18.21 -54.81
C ARG A 131 -6.86 -18.88 -53.62
N VAL A 132 -6.22 -18.88 -52.46
CA VAL A 132 -6.75 -19.43 -51.24
C VAL A 132 -6.75 -18.35 -50.14
N GLU A 133 -7.88 -18.22 -49.46
CA GLU A 133 -8.03 -17.39 -48.29
C GLU A 133 -8.57 -18.22 -47.13
N SER A 134 -7.86 -18.26 -46.02
CA SER A 134 -8.34 -18.90 -44.79
C SER A 134 -9.37 -18.01 -44.08
N ASP A 135 -10.27 -18.66 -43.35
CA ASP A 135 -11.26 -18.01 -42.51
C ASP A 135 -10.58 -17.41 -41.28
N ALA A 136 -10.49 -16.08 -41.20
CA ALA A 136 -9.87 -15.35 -40.14
C ALA A 136 -10.69 -15.34 -38.82
N ARG A 137 -11.91 -15.89 -38.78
CA ARG A 137 -12.78 -15.89 -37.62
C ARG A 137 -12.12 -16.55 -36.42
N PHE A 138 -11.50 -17.70 -36.60
CA PHE A 138 -10.79 -18.40 -35.51
C PHE A 138 -9.68 -17.55 -34.90
N ALA A 139 -8.97 -16.79 -35.73
CA ALA A 139 -7.91 -15.91 -35.24
C ALA A 139 -8.49 -14.75 -34.39
N TYR A 140 -9.62 -14.17 -34.78
CA TYR A 140 -10.31 -13.17 -33.98
C TYR A 140 -10.85 -13.73 -32.67
N GLU A 141 -11.45 -14.93 -32.69
CA GLU A 141 -11.98 -15.60 -31.50
C GLU A 141 -10.89 -16.00 -30.52
N ASP A 142 -9.78 -16.56 -31.01
CA ASP A 142 -8.64 -16.93 -30.17
C ASP A 142 -7.98 -15.69 -29.54
N LEU A 143 -7.82 -14.63 -30.35
CA LEU A 143 -7.24 -13.39 -29.84
C LEU A 143 -8.16 -12.73 -28.80
N TRP A 144 -9.48 -12.75 -29.01
CA TRP A 144 -10.45 -12.25 -28.05
C TRP A 144 -10.43 -13.05 -26.75
N ARG A 145 -10.45 -14.39 -26.84
CA ARG A 145 -10.39 -15.30 -25.69
C ARG A 145 -9.09 -15.09 -24.90
N GLY A 146 -7.95 -15.04 -25.60
CA GLY A 146 -6.64 -14.79 -25.02
C GLY A 146 -6.60 -13.44 -24.29
N SER A 147 -7.18 -12.38 -24.91
CA SER A 147 -7.29 -11.04 -24.32
C SER A 147 -8.13 -11.04 -23.03
N GLN A 148 -9.26 -11.78 -23.01
CA GLN A 148 -10.11 -11.92 -21.82
C GLN A 148 -9.37 -12.63 -20.69
N ILE A 149 -8.68 -13.73 -20.98
CA ILE A 149 -7.90 -14.47 -19.99
C ILE A 149 -6.79 -13.58 -19.42
N MET A 150 -6.07 -12.86 -20.28
CA MET A 150 -5.00 -11.95 -19.87
C MET A 150 -5.51 -10.81 -18.99
N LEU A 151 -6.66 -10.22 -19.31
CA LEU A 151 -7.31 -9.21 -18.50
C LEU A 151 -7.72 -9.74 -17.13
N LEU A 152 -8.31 -10.93 -17.09
CA LEU A 152 -8.71 -11.59 -15.84
C LEU A 152 -7.51 -11.90 -14.94
N VAL A 153 -6.44 -12.45 -15.51
CA VAL A 153 -5.18 -12.74 -14.79
C VAL A 153 -4.57 -11.43 -14.27
N SER A 154 -4.54 -10.38 -15.09
CA SER A 154 -4.04 -9.05 -14.69
C SER A 154 -4.83 -8.46 -13.53
N LEU A 155 -6.16 -8.58 -13.55
CA LEU A 155 -7.03 -8.14 -12.46
C LEU A 155 -6.77 -8.91 -11.16
N ILE A 156 -6.59 -10.24 -11.24
CA ILE A 156 -6.28 -11.08 -10.08
C ILE A 156 -4.93 -10.69 -9.48
N ILE A 157 -3.89 -10.56 -10.32
CA ILE A 157 -2.54 -10.16 -9.87
C ILE A 157 -2.57 -8.76 -9.28
N GLY A 158 -3.26 -7.82 -9.92
CA GLY A 158 -3.45 -6.46 -9.44
C GLY A 158 -4.13 -6.42 -8.07
N PHE A 159 -5.20 -7.19 -7.89
CA PHE A 159 -5.92 -7.31 -6.63
C PHE A 159 -5.04 -7.90 -5.52
N LEU A 160 -4.35 -9.01 -5.80
CA LEU A 160 -3.44 -9.64 -4.83
C LEU A 160 -2.28 -8.70 -4.45
N SER A 161 -1.71 -8.00 -5.42
CA SER A 161 -0.65 -7.01 -5.18
C SER A 161 -1.14 -5.85 -4.32
N ALA A 162 -2.35 -5.33 -4.58
CA ALA A 162 -2.98 -4.30 -3.78
C ALA A 162 -3.26 -4.76 -2.34
N LEU A 163 -3.78 -5.98 -2.18
CA LEU A 163 -4.03 -6.58 -0.87
C LEU A 163 -2.72 -6.73 -0.06
N LEU A 164 -1.70 -7.33 -0.67
CA LEU A 164 -0.40 -7.54 -0.04
C LEU A 164 0.27 -6.20 0.32
N GLY A 165 0.27 -5.25 -0.61
CA GLY A 165 0.79 -3.90 -0.38
C GLY A 165 0.06 -3.18 0.76
N SER A 166 -1.28 -3.33 0.85
CA SER A 166 -2.08 -2.78 1.95
C SER A 166 -1.68 -3.36 3.31
N LEU A 167 -1.52 -4.68 3.37
CA LEU A 167 -1.13 -5.37 4.61
C LEU A 167 0.28 -4.96 5.05
N LEU A 168 1.24 -4.93 4.12
CA LEU A 168 2.61 -4.51 4.39
C LEU A 168 2.67 -3.05 4.86
N LEU A 169 1.97 -2.15 4.17
CA LEU A 169 1.94 -0.73 4.51
C LEU A 169 1.33 -0.49 5.90
N LYS A 170 0.22 -1.16 6.23
CA LYS A 170 -0.38 -1.09 7.58
C LYS A 170 0.60 -1.58 8.64
N ARG A 171 1.33 -2.68 8.37
CA ARG A 171 2.32 -3.23 9.30
C ARG A 171 3.50 -2.29 9.53
N ILE A 172 3.95 -1.59 8.47
CA ILE A 172 5.06 -0.64 8.53
C ILE A 172 4.64 0.67 9.23
N LEU A 173 3.44 1.18 8.96
CA LEU A 173 3.00 2.48 9.48
C LEU A 173 2.46 2.44 10.91
N ARG A 174 2.03 1.28 11.41
CA ARG A 174 1.52 1.12 12.78
C ARG A 174 2.49 1.62 13.85
N PRO A 175 3.77 1.23 13.85
CA PRO A 175 4.75 1.73 14.83
C PRO A 175 4.93 3.25 14.81
N LEU A 176 4.80 3.89 13.64
CA LEU A 176 4.90 5.35 13.54
C LEU A 176 3.74 6.04 14.27
N GLY A 177 2.51 5.52 14.12
CA GLY A 177 1.36 6.01 14.87
C GLY A 177 1.52 5.83 16.39
N ASP A 178 2.16 4.75 16.82
CA ASP A 178 2.44 4.52 18.23
C ASP A 178 3.44 5.56 18.79
N VAL A 179 4.49 5.89 18.04
CA VAL A 179 5.46 6.95 18.39
C VAL A 179 4.81 8.33 18.50
N VAL A 180 3.92 8.67 17.55
CA VAL A 180 3.17 9.95 17.60
C VAL A 180 2.31 10.00 18.87
N ARG A 181 1.55 8.95 19.17
CA ARG A 181 0.73 8.86 20.39
C ARG A 181 1.58 8.98 21.67
N GLN A 182 2.78 8.39 21.69
CA GLN A 182 3.70 8.52 22.81
C GLN A 182 4.17 9.96 22.98
N ALA A 183 4.51 10.66 21.88
CA ALA A 183 4.91 12.05 21.91
C ALA A 183 3.80 12.96 22.45
N GLU A 184 2.56 12.76 21.99
CA GLU A 184 1.38 13.49 22.50
C GLU A 184 1.12 13.21 23.99
N ALA A 185 1.27 11.96 24.42
CA ALA A 185 1.12 11.58 25.84
C ALA A 185 2.16 12.26 26.73
N ILE A 186 3.41 12.41 26.27
CA ILE A 186 4.45 13.16 26.99
C ILE A 186 4.03 14.64 27.17
N GLY A 187 3.49 15.27 26.12
CA GLY A 187 2.95 16.63 26.21
C GLY A 187 1.83 16.78 27.26
N GLN A 188 1.08 15.72 27.51
CA GLN A 188 0.04 15.64 28.54
C GLN A 188 0.56 15.13 29.91
N ARG A 189 1.87 15.10 30.12
CA ARG A 189 2.54 14.56 31.31
C ARG A 189 2.27 13.06 31.58
N ARG A 190 1.85 12.30 30.54
CA ARG A 190 1.66 10.85 30.63
C ARG A 190 2.88 10.14 30.02
N PHE A 191 3.68 9.50 30.83
CA PHE A 191 4.95 8.86 30.43
C PHE A 191 4.73 7.40 30.08
N ILE A 192 4.16 7.13 28.89
CA ILE A 192 3.94 5.77 28.38
C ILE A 192 5.16 5.29 27.59
N THR A 193 5.44 3.99 27.62
CA THR A 193 6.44 3.34 26.78
C THR A 193 5.77 2.42 25.78
N ILE A 194 6.38 2.27 24.60
CA ILE A 194 5.86 1.45 23.50
C ILE A 194 6.71 0.19 23.40
N LYS A 195 6.06 -0.93 23.02
CA LYS A 195 6.76 -2.18 22.72
C LYS A 195 7.63 -2.01 21.46
N GLU A 196 8.87 -2.49 21.53
CA GLU A 196 9.80 -2.42 20.40
C GLU A 196 9.27 -3.25 19.22
N PRO A 197 9.16 -2.66 18.01
CA PRO A 197 8.76 -3.36 16.80
C PRO A 197 9.87 -4.31 16.32
N GLN A 198 9.50 -5.25 15.43
CA GLN A 198 10.44 -6.22 14.88
C GLN A 198 11.36 -5.65 13.78
N THR A 199 10.93 -4.55 13.11
CA THR A 199 11.72 -3.89 12.06
C THR A 199 12.87 -3.09 12.66
N SER A 200 14.07 -3.27 12.12
CA SER A 200 15.33 -2.67 12.63
C SER A 200 15.26 -1.14 12.70
N GLU A 201 14.74 -0.50 11.67
CA GLU A 201 14.64 0.95 11.53
C GLU A 201 13.72 1.56 12.59
N PHE A 202 12.52 1.00 12.72
CA PHE A 202 11.57 1.47 13.73
C PHE A 202 11.95 1.09 15.16
N LYS A 203 12.66 -0.02 15.34
CA LYS A 203 13.19 -0.42 16.65
C LYS A 203 14.14 0.63 17.21
N ALA A 204 15.04 1.17 16.37
CA ALA A 204 15.95 2.22 16.77
C ALA A 204 15.21 3.50 17.22
N VAL A 205 14.20 3.93 16.47
CA VAL A 205 13.36 5.10 16.79
C VAL A 205 12.58 4.90 18.07
N VAL A 206 11.88 3.77 18.22
CA VAL A 206 11.09 3.45 19.42
C VAL A 206 12.00 3.35 20.67
N LYS A 207 13.18 2.73 20.55
CA LYS A 207 14.14 2.64 21.63
C LYS A 207 14.67 4.02 22.06
N ALA A 208 14.93 4.91 21.10
CA ALA A 208 15.32 6.29 21.36
C ALA A 208 14.20 7.06 22.09
N MET A 209 12.96 6.92 21.60
CA MET A 209 11.79 7.58 22.17
C MET A 209 11.49 7.08 23.59
N ASN A 210 11.57 5.78 23.83
CA ASN A 210 11.41 5.19 25.19
C ASN A 210 12.48 5.70 26.16
N ARG A 211 13.74 5.86 25.70
CA ARG A 211 14.81 6.45 26.50
C ARG A 211 14.53 7.91 26.83
N LEU A 212 14.06 8.69 25.84
CA LEU A 212 13.69 10.08 26.06
C LEU A 212 12.56 10.21 27.08
N THR A 213 11.51 9.40 26.96
CA THR A 213 10.38 9.37 27.91
C THR A 213 10.85 9.10 29.34
N LYS A 214 11.71 8.10 29.53
CA LYS A 214 12.28 7.77 30.85
C LYS A 214 13.11 8.92 31.41
N ARG A 215 13.91 9.58 30.57
CA ARG A 215 14.76 10.71 30.99
C ARG A 215 13.94 11.92 31.42
N ILE A 216 12.90 12.27 30.63
CA ILE A 216 12.00 13.40 30.98
C ILE A 216 11.27 13.10 32.28
N ARG A 217 10.72 11.89 32.44
CA ARG A 217 10.06 11.48 33.69
C ARG A 217 11.00 11.66 34.90
N LYS A 218 12.21 11.12 34.81
CA LYS A 218 13.19 11.23 35.89
C LYS A 218 13.55 12.69 36.20
N MET A 219 13.74 13.52 35.16
CA MET A 219 14.03 14.95 35.35
C MET A 219 12.88 15.67 36.07
N LEU A 220 11.64 15.38 35.75
CA LEU A 220 10.48 15.99 36.39
C LEU A 220 10.32 15.50 37.86
N GLU A 221 10.59 14.22 38.13
CA GLU A 221 10.59 13.67 39.47
C GLU A 221 11.70 14.32 40.34
N GLU A 222 12.90 14.48 39.80
CA GLU A 222 14.02 15.15 40.46
C GLU A 222 13.72 16.63 40.74
N GLU A 223 13.13 17.34 39.76
CA GLU A 223 12.76 18.75 39.91
C GLU A 223 11.62 18.93 40.93
N SER A 224 10.62 18.05 40.90
CA SER A 224 9.56 18.06 41.93
C SER A 224 10.09 17.88 43.34
N THR A 225 11.01 16.91 43.52
CA THR A 225 11.65 16.66 44.82
C THR A 225 12.50 17.87 45.27
N ARG A 226 13.20 18.48 44.31
CA ARG A 226 13.98 19.70 44.58
C ARG A 226 13.10 20.89 44.97
N LEU A 227 12.00 21.10 44.27
CA LEU A 227 11.05 22.15 44.61
C LEU A 227 10.43 21.94 46.00
N GLU A 228 10.05 20.70 46.33
CA GLU A 228 9.51 20.40 47.65
C GLU A 228 10.54 20.64 48.75
N LYS A 229 11.82 20.24 48.55
CA LYS A 229 12.89 20.54 49.49
C LYS A 229 13.08 22.05 49.69
N LEU A 230 13.12 22.83 48.58
CA LEU A 230 13.24 24.29 48.66
C LEU A 230 12.03 24.92 49.35
N ARG A 231 10.82 24.39 49.13
CA ARG A 231 9.60 24.83 49.81
C ARG A 231 9.66 24.60 51.30
N LEU A 232 10.14 23.39 51.69
CA LEU A 232 10.33 23.08 53.12
C LEU A 232 11.40 23.98 53.75
N GLU A 233 12.53 24.22 53.08
CA GLU A 233 13.60 25.12 53.58
C GLU A 233 13.15 26.59 53.65
N ALA A 234 12.28 27.04 52.75
CA ALA A 234 11.77 28.41 52.76
C ALA A 234 10.66 28.66 53.78
N ASN A 235 9.86 27.63 54.12
CA ASN A 235 8.68 27.78 54.93
C ASN A 235 8.80 27.24 56.36
N TYR A 236 9.77 26.35 56.61
CA TYR A 236 9.94 25.70 57.88
C TYR A 236 11.33 25.95 58.47
N ASP A 237 11.40 26.03 59.79
CA ASP A 237 12.67 26.12 60.53
C ASP A 237 13.43 24.78 60.46
N ARG A 238 14.76 24.86 60.27
CA ARG A 238 15.58 23.67 60.02
C ARG A 238 15.67 22.77 61.26
N THR A 239 15.63 23.36 62.44
CA THR A 239 15.84 22.66 63.72
C THR A 239 14.53 22.15 64.30
N SER A 240 13.56 22.99 64.51
CA SER A 240 12.26 22.66 65.10
C SER A 240 11.28 22.01 64.18
N LYS A 241 11.48 22.12 62.84
CA LYS A 241 10.55 21.69 61.80
C LYS A 241 9.20 22.43 61.80
N LEU A 242 8.98 23.35 62.66
CA LEU A 242 7.80 24.20 62.67
C LEU A 242 7.84 25.24 61.55
N MET A 243 6.68 25.85 61.26
CA MET A 243 6.62 26.97 60.32
C MET A 243 7.56 28.04 60.77
N ASN A 244 8.40 28.59 59.91
CA ASN A 244 9.20 29.75 60.23
C ASN A 244 8.31 31.00 60.46
N ARG A 245 8.85 32.03 61.08
CA ARG A 245 8.12 33.24 61.43
C ARG A 245 7.35 33.85 60.25
N GLN A 246 8.02 33.95 59.10
CA GLN A 246 7.43 34.60 57.90
C GLN A 246 6.24 33.80 57.37
N TYR A 247 6.39 32.49 57.25
CA TYR A 247 5.34 31.63 56.74
C TYR A 247 4.16 31.50 57.71
N PHE A 248 4.42 31.48 59.03
CA PHE A 248 3.40 31.48 60.06
C PHE A 248 2.54 32.74 59.99
N PHE A 249 3.13 33.95 59.96
CA PHE A 249 2.37 35.18 59.84
C PHE A 249 1.56 35.25 58.53
N SER A 250 2.15 34.86 57.41
CA SER A 250 1.43 34.78 56.15
C SER A 250 0.20 33.87 56.19
N ARG A 251 0.31 32.75 56.93
CA ARG A 251 -0.82 31.82 57.13
C ARG A 251 -1.89 32.43 58.03
N VAL A 252 -1.47 33.06 59.13
CA VAL A 252 -2.41 33.76 60.05
C VAL A 252 -3.15 34.86 59.28
N ASP A 253 -2.45 35.71 58.54
CA ASP A 253 -3.09 36.77 57.76
C ASP A 253 -4.09 36.20 56.74
N ALA A 254 -3.75 35.12 56.08
CA ALA A 254 -4.64 34.48 55.13
C ALA A 254 -5.93 33.92 55.79
N VAL A 255 -5.79 33.35 56.99
CA VAL A 255 -6.94 32.83 57.77
C VAL A 255 -7.82 33.96 58.29
N VAL A 256 -7.20 35.00 58.84
CA VAL A 256 -7.93 36.15 59.40
C VAL A 256 -8.65 36.98 58.29
N SER A 257 -8.07 37.02 57.07
CA SER A 257 -8.66 37.74 55.96
C SER A 257 -9.82 37.03 55.24
N GLN A 258 -10.03 35.74 55.53
CA GLN A 258 -11.20 34.98 55.02
C GLN A 258 -12.37 35.16 56.02
N GLU A 259 -13.14 36.23 55.85
CA GLU A 259 -14.22 36.68 56.77
C GLU A 259 -15.39 35.69 56.91
N GLU A 260 -15.53 34.65 56.08
CA GLU A 260 -16.72 33.80 56.08
C GLU A 260 -16.63 32.52 56.94
N ASP A 261 -15.44 32.03 57.31
CA ASP A 261 -15.28 30.72 57.96
C ASP A 261 -14.54 30.74 59.35
N PHE A 262 -14.13 31.90 59.84
CA PHE A 262 -13.38 31.99 61.11
C PHE A 262 -14.25 32.49 62.24
N SER A 263 -14.80 31.59 63.04
CA SER A 263 -15.67 31.98 64.17
C SER A 263 -14.89 32.30 65.47
N ASP A 264 -13.90 31.54 65.88
CA ASP A 264 -13.10 31.77 67.10
C ASP A 264 -11.74 31.07 67.05
N GLY A 265 -10.68 31.74 67.44
CA GLY A 265 -9.32 31.16 67.50
C GLY A 265 -8.53 31.68 68.70
N VAL A 266 -7.68 30.86 69.23
CA VAL A 266 -6.78 31.21 70.34
C VAL A 266 -5.34 31.13 69.82
N LEU A 267 -4.61 32.25 69.95
CA LEU A 267 -3.18 32.28 69.67
C LEU A 267 -2.40 32.01 70.97
N VAL A 268 -1.66 30.90 70.98
CA VAL A 268 -0.78 30.56 72.10
C VAL A 268 0.67 30.84 71.74
N ILE A 269 1.37 31.62 72.56
CA ILE A 269 2.76 31.94 72.36
C ILE A 269 3.58 31.26 73.50
N ALA A 270 4.49 30.35 73.11
CA ALA A 270 5.44 29.75 74.01
C ALA A 270 6.83 30.41 73.81
N HIS A 271 7.43 30.88 74.84
CA HIS A 271 8.75 31.51 74.81
C HIS A 271 9.77 30.67 75.65
N LEU A 272 10.85 30.26 75.02
CA LEU A 272 11.96 29.55 75.67
C LEU A 272 12.94 30.61 76.17
N LYS A 273 13.06 30.70 77.48
CA LYS A 273 13.93 31.64 78.16
C LYS A 273 15.39 31.17 78.17
N ASP A 274 16.29 32.06 77.83
CA ASP A 274 17.76 31.84 77.89
C ASP A 274 18.27 30.65 77.01
N LEU A 275 17.78 30.55 75.75
CA LEU A 275 18.23 29.54 74.80
C LEU A 275 19.77 29.47 74.68
N SER A 276 20.44 30.63 74.78
CA SER A 276 21.87 30.73 74.68
C SER A 276 22.59 30.06 75.92
N ALA A 277 21.98 30.10 77.11
CA ALA A 277 22.50 29.44 78.30
C ALA A 277 22.27 27.92 78.19
N ILE A 278 21.15 27.48 77.64
CA ILE A 278 20.84 26.07 77.38
C ILE A 278 21.86 25.50 76.40
N ASP A 279 22.13 26.20 75.30
CA ASP A 279 23.11 25.79 74.29
C ASP A 279 24.53 25.68 74.80
N LYS A 280 24.96 26.58 75.72
CA LYS A 280 26.24 26.50 76.39
C LYS A 280 26.34 25.32 77.36
N THR A 281 25.24 24.92 77.95
CA THR A 281 25.24 23.86 79.02
C THR A 281 25.07 22.48 78.40
N LEU A 282 24.21 22.30 77.40
CA LEU A 282 23.90 21.01 76.80
C LEU A 282 24.69 20.75 75.48
N GLY A 283 25.23 21.80 74.85
CA GLY A 283 25.87 21.72 73.58
C GLY A 283 24.83 21.79 72.43
N HIS A 284 25.28 22.11 71.17
CA HIS A 284 24.42 22.35 70.01
C HIS A 284 23.55 21.15 69.66
N GLU A 285 24.08 19.91 69.69
CA GLU A 285 23.30 18.72 69.27
C GLU A 285 22.13 18.43 70.21
N GLU A 286 22.30 18.53 71.48
CA GLU A 286 21.26 18.30 72.50
C GLU A 286 20.26 19.46 72.56
N THR A 287 20.70 20.69 72.30
CA THR A 287 19.81 21.85 72.16
C THR A 287 18.92 21.73 70.90
N ASP A 288 19.46 21.29 69.77
CA ASP A 288 18.69 21.01 68.56
C ASP A 288 17.71 19.85 68.77
N ALA A 289 18.10 18.81 69.54
CA ALA A 289 17.17 17.73 69.87
C ALA A 289 16.05 18.20 70.82
N LEU A 290 16.31 19.10 71.74
CA LEU A 290 15.31 19.73 72.58
C LEU A 290 14.35 20.57 71.79
N LEU A 291 14.84 21.42 70.87
CA LEU A 291 14.00 22.24 70.01
C LEU A 291 13.10 21.41 69.08
N ARG A 292 13.60 20.29 68.60
CA ARG A 292 12.84 19.32 67.80
C ARG A 292 11.70 18.70 68.59
N ARG A 293 11.97 18.21 69.80
CA ARG A 293 10.95 17.66 70.71
C ARG A 293 9.88 18.70 71.08
N LEU A 294 10.28 19.96 71.34
CA LEU A 294 9.35 21.04 71.53
C LEU A 294 8.45 21.31 70.30
N GLY A 295 9.04 21.26 69.12
CA GLY A 295 8.31 21.37 67.88
C GLY A 295 7.25 20.28 67.75
N GLU A 296 7.63 19.02 67.93
CA GLU A 296 6.72 17.86 67.92
C GLU A 296 5.60 17.97 68.95
N ALA A 297 5.92 18.41 70.17
CA ALA A 297 4.94 18.65 71.21
C ALA A 297 3.93 19.76 70.82
N MET A 298 4.39 20.89 70.24
CA MET A 298 3.52 21.98 69.79
C MET A 298 2.62 21.54 68.63
N GLU A 299 3.12 20.76 67.72
CA GLU A 299 2.36 20.19 66.61
C GLU A 299 1.23 19.26 67.10
N SER A 300 1.51 18.45 68.14
CA SER A 300 0.52 17.55 68.75
C SER A 300 -0.62 18.26 69.49
N PHE A 301 -0.45 19.54 69.88
CA PHE A 301 -1.50 20.36 70.49
C PHE A 301 -2.33 21.12 69.43
N SER A 302 -1.84 21.23 68.23
CA SER A 302 -2.46 21.97 67.14
C SER A 302 -3.33 21.08 66.21
N SER A 303 -3.34 19.82 66.42
CA SER A 303 -4.22 18.83 65.74
C SER A 303 -5.44 18.58 66.59
#